data_1c2e21647817426058f3fb4462f97c12
#
_entry.id   1c2e21647817426058f3fb4462f97c12
#
_cell.length_a   1.000
_cell.length_b   1.000
_cell.length_c   1.000
_cell.angle_alpha   90.00
_cell.angle_beta   90.00
_cell.angle_gamma   90.00
#
_symmetry.space_group_name_H-M   'P 1'
#
loop_
_entity.id
_entity.type
_entity.pdbx_description
1 polymer ?
#
loop_
_entity_poly.entity_id
_entity_poly.type
_entity_poly.pdbx_seq_one_letter_code
_entity_poly.pdbx_strand_id
1 'polypeptide(L)'
;MKIVCVGDAYITDVMMRDGLRPFLGKDDSVTIFFFGDPDQTVMRDMAKFIEAGGREEIEVPDGLFEAVADADLLIVHLCPVTRRLIEAAPKLKAIMSCRGGLENIDVQAATEHNVIVSNNPAHNANAVAEFTIGLILAETRNICRSNYALKNGEWRKTYPNTATTIKEMTDMTVGIVGYGSIGRLVAYKLSVFGCRILVADPFLKEC
;
A
#
# COMPACT_ATOMS: atom_id res chain seq x y z
N MET A 1 -2.13 -18.73 -21.92
CA MET A 1 -1.15 -17.97 -21.13
C MET A 1 -0.83 -18.73 -19.85
N LYS A 2 0.45 -18.77 -19.44
CA LYS A 2 0.86 -19.39 -18.17
C LYS A 2 1.06 -18.28 -17.14
N ILE A 3 0.30 -18.34 -16.07
CA ILE A 3 0.29 -17.33 -15.01
C ILE A 3 0.83 -17.97 -13.73
N VAL A 4 1.84 -17.35 -13.15
CA VAL A 4 2.36 -17.70 -11.82
C VAL A 4 1.95 -16.59 -10.85
N CYS A 5 1.37 -16.98 -9.73
CA CYS A 5 0.96 -16.06 -8.66
C CYS A 5 1.70 -16.41 -7.37
N VAL A 6 2.09 -15.41 -6.61
CA VAL A 6 2.66 -15.62 -5.28
C VAL A 6 1.89 -14.76 -4.28
N GLY A 7 1.00 -15.42 -3.55
CA GLY A 7 0.22 -14.83 -2.47
C GLY A 7 0.97 -14.88 -1.14
N ASP A 8 0.37 -14.30 -0.12
CA ASP A 8 0.87 -14.28 1.25
C ASP A 8 -0.29 -14.14 2.26
N ALA A 9 0.02 -13.84 3.52
CA ALA A 9 -0.98 -13.69 4.57
C ALA A 9 -1.96 -12.50 4.36
N TYR A 10 -1.67 -11.55 3.46
CA TYR A 10 -2.53 -10.42 3.13
C TYR A 10 -3.33 -10.63 1.85
N ILE A 11 -2.69 -11.19 0.83
CA ILE A 11 -3.31 -11.50 -0.46
C ILE A 11 -3.25 -13.03 -0.65
N THR A 12 -4.32 -13.69 -0.24
CA THR A 12 -4.40 -15.15 -0.20
C THR A 12 -4.55 -15.76 -1.60
N ASP A 13 -4.30 -17.06 -1.69
CA ASP A 13 -4.52 -17.84 -2.91
C ASP A 13 -5.99 -17.77 -3.39
N VAL A 14 -6.93 -17.75 -2.46
CA VAL A 14 -8.37 -17.61 -2.77
C VAL A 14 -8.63 -16.25 -3.42
N MET A 15 -8.09 -15.16 -2.84
CA MET A 15 -8.24 -13.81 -3.41
C MET A 15 -7.64 -13.71 -4.82
N MET A 16 -6.47 -14.33 -5.03
CA MET A 16 -5.83 -14.36 -6.35
C MET A 16 -6.66 -15.14 -7.37
N ARG A 17 -7.17 -16.32 -7.00
CA ARG A 17 -8.04 -17.14 -7.88
C ARG A 17 -9.31 -16.38 -8.26
N ASP A 18 -9.99 -15.82 -7.26
CA ASP A 18 -11.25 -15.11 -7.49
C ASP A 18 -11.04 -13.84 -8.32
N GLY A 19 -9.97 -13.10 -8.06
CA GLY A 19 -9.60 -11.90 -8.83
C GLY A 19 -9.26 -12.21 -10.29
N LEU A 20 -8.60 -13.33 -10.55
CA LEU A 20 -8.22 -13.72 -11.91
C LEU A 20 -9.37 -14.38 -12.70
N ARG A 21 -10.29 -15.05 -12.03
CA ARG A 21 -11.37 -15.84 -12.66
C ARG A 21 -12.08 -15.14 -13.82
N PRO A 22 -12.45 -13.84 -13.73
CA PRO A 22 -13.14 -13.16 -14.82
C PRO A 22 -12.30 -12.95 -16.09
N PHE A 23 -10.98 -13.08 -15.98
CA PHE A 23 -10.03 -12.75 -17.04
C PHE A 23 -9.39 -13.98 -17.69
N LEU A 24 -9.61 -15.18 -17.12
CA LEU A 24 -9.00 -16.41 -17.62
C LEU A 24 -9.72 -16.96 -18.85
N GLY A 25 -8.96 -17.22 -19.89
CA GLY A 25 -9.40 -17.99 -21.06
C GLY A 25 -9.34 -19.50 -20.80
N LYS A 26 -9.88 -20.29 -21.75
CA LYS A 26 -9.95 -21.76 -21.64
C LYS A 26 -8.58 -22.45 -21.60
N ASP A 27 -7.60 -21.82 -22.26
CA ASP A 27 -6.24 -22.38 -22.38
C ASP A 27 -5.25 -21.75 -21.39
N ASP A 28 -5.73 -20.92 -20.47
CA ASP A 28 -4.90 -20.30 -19.44
C ASP A 28 -4.70 -21.23 -18.25
N SER A 29 -3.46 -21.29 -17.76
CA SER A 29 -3.10 -22.04 -16.55
C SER A 29 -2.60 -21.08 -15.46
N VAL A 30 -3.01 -21.35 -14.23
CA VAL A 30 -2.62 -20.56 -13.04
C VAL A 30 -1.99 -21.47 -12.02
N THR A 31 -0.74 -21.19 -11.65
CA THR A 31 -0.04 -21.82 -10.54
C THR A 31 0.11 -20.77 -9.41
N ILE A 32 -0.24 -21.15 -8.18
CA ILE A 32 -0.19 -20.22 -7.04
C ILE A 32 0.71 -20.80 -5.96
N PHE A 33 1.66 -19.98 -5.52
CA PHE A 33 2.54 -20.20 -4.39
C PHE A 33 2.13 -19.35 -3.20
N PHE A 34 2.51 -19.80 -2.00
CA PHE A 34 2.40 -19.01 -0.78
C PHE A 34 3.80 -18.53 -0.36
N PHE A 35 3.93 -17.25 -0.03
CA PHE A 35 5.18 -16.64 0.39
C PHE A 35 5.12 -16.22 1.85
N GLY A 36 6.19 -16.54 2.60
CA GLY A 36 6.41 -16.10 3.96
C GLY A 36 5.60 -16.86 5.01
N ASP A 37 5.21 -16.17 6.08
CA ASP A 37 4.52 -16.72 7.24
C ASP A 37 3.01 -16.42 7.18
N PRO A 38 2.13 -17.35 7.59
CA PRO A 38 0.70 -17.10 7.69
C PRO A 38 0.33 -16.03 8.75
N ASP A 39 1.22 -15.73 9.71
CA ASP A 39 1.01 -14.65 10.68
C ASP A 39 1.30 -13.28 10.04
N GLN A 40 0.26 -12.47 9.95
CA GLN A 40 0.35 -11.11 9.42
C GLN A 40 1.31 -10.20 10.22
N THR A 41 1.58 -10.51 11.49
CA THR A 41 2.53 -9.74 12.29
C THR A 41 3.96 -9.99 11.81
N VAL A 42 4.31 -11.24 11.58
CA VAL A 42 5.61 -11.64 11.01
C VAL A 42 5.76 -11.05 9.61
N MET A 43 4.72 -11.17 8.78
CA MET A 43 4.74 -10.63 7.42
C MET A 43 4.87 -9.11 7.37
N ARG A 44 4.34 -8.39 8.37
CA ARG A 44 4.52 -6.93 8.46
C ARG A 44 5.98 -6.53 8.69
N ASP A 45 6.70 -7.27 9.52
CA ASP A 45 8.11 -6.97 9.77
C ASP A 45 8.98 -7.39 8.57
N MET A 46 8.64 -8.46 7.89
CA MET A 46 9.23 -8.85 6.59
C MET A 46 8.98 -7.77 5.52
N ALA A 47 7.77 -7.21 5.43
CA ALA A 47 7.48 -6.13 4.50
C ALA A 47 8.36 -4.91 4.74
N LYS A 48 8.55 -4.49 6.01
CA LYS A 48 9.46 -3.39 6.36
C LYS A 48 10.90 -3.67 5.96
N PHE A 49 11.36 -4.91 6.13
CA PHE A 49 12.70 -5.31 5.73
C PHE A 49 12.88 -5.22 4.20
N ILE A 50 11.90 -5.69 3.43
CA ILE A 50 11.89 -5.56 1.97
C ILE A 50 11.90 -4.07 1.56
N GLU A 51 11.06 -3.25 2.18
CA GLU A 51 10.98 -1.80 1.93
C GLU A 51 12.27 -1.05 2.25
N ALA A 52 13.04 -1.55 3.22
CA ALA A 52 14.38 -1.05 3.54
C ALA A 52 15.48 -1.52 2.57
N GLY A 53 15.16 -2.31 1.55
CA GLY A 53 16.10 -2.79 0.53
C GLY A 53 16.57 -4.24 0.70
N GLY A 54 16.04 -4.97 1.68
CA GLY A 54 16.46 -6.34 2.02
C GLY A 54 15.91 -7.45 1.11
N ARG A 55 15.30 -7.12 -0.04
CA ARG A 55 14.66 -8.11 -0.92
C ARG A 55 15.60 -9.23 -1.42
N GLU A 56 16.89 -8.93 -1.59
CA GLU A 56 17.87 -9.90 -2.12
C GLU A 56 18.27 -10.97 -1.08
N GLU A 57 17.99 -10.73 0.20
CA GLU A 57 18.33 -11.60 1.32
C GLU A 57 17.18 -12.58 1.67
N ILE A 58 16.03 -12.43 1.03
CA ILE A 58 14.84 -13.23 1.33
C ILE A 58 14.70 -14.34 0.31
N GLU A 59 14.51 -15.56 0.80
CA GLU A 59 14.24 -16.72 -0.03
C GLU A 59 12.80 -16.69 -0.56
N VAL A 60 12.65 -17.11 -1.80
CA VAL A 60 11.35 -17.28 -2.45
C VAL A 60 10.84 -18.70 -2.24
N PRO A 61 9.53 -18.97 -2.44
CA PRO A 61 8.98 -20.32 -2.27
C PRO A 61 9.69 -21.38 -3.13
N ASP A 62 9.84 -22.57 -2.59
CA ASP A 62 10.38 -23.72 -3.30
C ASP A 62 9.58 -23.99 -4.58
N GLY A 63 10.29 -24.29 -5.68
CA GLY A 63 9.69 -24.54 -6.99
C GLY A 63 9.26 -23.27 -7.76
N LEU A 64 9.44 -22.07 -7.20
CA LEU A 64 9.07 -20.85 -7.91
C LEU A 64 9.97 -20.60 -9.13
N PHE A 65 11.27 -20.87 -9.02
CA PHE A 65 12.21 -20.71 -10.14
C PHE A 65 11.84 -21.61 -11.33
N GLU A 66 11.43 -22.84 -11.07
CA GLU A 66 10.98 -23.79 -12.09
C GLU A 66 9.66 -23.34 -12.71
N ALA A 67 8.75 -22.83 -11.90
CA ALA A 67 7.44 -22.37 -12.38
C ALA A 67 7.53 -21.14 -13.27
N VAL A 68 8.40 -20.18 -12.94
CA VAL A 68 8.55 -18.96 -13.74
C VAL A 68 9.28 -19.17 -15.05
N ALA A 69 10.08 -20.24 -15.19
CA ALA A 69 10.84 -20.53 -16.42
C ALA A 69 9.95 -20.63 -17.68
N ASP A 70 8.69 -20.96 -17.52
CA ASP A 70 7.73 -21.11 -18.62
C ASP A 70 6.52 -20.16 -18.49
N ALA A 71 6.57 -19.21 -17.55
CA ALA A 71 5.51 -18.26 -17.28
C ALA A 71 5.48 -17.09 -18.27
N ASP A 72 4.27 -16.69 -18.66
CA ASP A 72 4.02 -15.46 -19.41
C ASP A 72 3.82 -14.25 -18.48
N LEU A 73 3.23 -14.50 -17.30
CA LEU A 73 2.84 -13.48 -16.33
C LEU A 73 3.17 -13.93 -14.90
N LEU A 74 3.81 -13.04 -14.13
CA LEU A 74 4.04 -13.20 -12.70
C LEU A 74 3.24 -12.17 -11.93
N ILE A 75 2.43 -12.62 -10.96
CA ILE A 75 1.64 -11.75 -10.08
C ILE A 75 2.12 -11.95 -8.65
N VAL A 76 2.53 -10.87 -8.00
CA VAL A 76 3.09 -10.92 -6.64
C VAL A 76 2.45 -9.87 -5.73
N HIS A 77 2.48 -10.11 -4.42
CA HIS A 77 2.20 -9.09 -3.43
C HIS A 77 3.50 -8.68 -2.71
N LEU A 78 3.97 -9.44 -1.73
CA LEU A 78 5.22 -9.14 -1.00
C LEU A 78 6.43 -9.93 -1.50
N CYS A 79 6.22 -11.03 -2.20
CA CYS A 79 7.31 -11.90 -2.66
C CYS A 79 8.36 -11.11 -3.45
N PRO A 80 9.65 -11.25 -3.11
CA PRO A 80 10.74 -10.64 -3.86
C PRO A 80 10.81 -11.14 -5.31
N VAL A 81 10.93 -10.22 -6.23
CA VAL A 81 11.22 -10.49 -7.64
C VAL A 81 12.58 -9.91 -7.95
N THR A 82 13.61 -10.69 -7.63
CA THR A 82 15.01 -10.33 -7.80
C THR A 82 15.43 -10.49 -9.27
N ARG A 83 16.60 -9.93 -9.63
CA ARG A 83 17.25 -10.15 -10.93
C ARG A 83 17.34 -11.63 -11.27
N ARG A 84 17.77 -12.46 -10.32
CA ARG A 84 17.91 -13.91 -10.51
C ARG A 84 16.59 -14.58 -10.92
N LEU A 85 15.48 -14.16 -10.32
CA LEU A 85 14.16 -14.70 -10.65
C LEU A 85 13.70 -14.26 -12.04
N ILE A 86 13.99 -13.02 -12.43
CA ILE A 86 13.67 -12.49 -13.77
C ILE A 86 14.51 -13.21 -14.85
N GLU A 87 15.79 -13.41 -14.61
CA GLU A 87 16.69 -14.14 -15.52
C GLU A 87 16.30 -15.63 -15.69
N ALA A 88 15.69 -16.23 -14.65
CA ALA A 88 15.17 -17.59 -14.73
C ALA A 88 13.84 -17.68 -15.51
N ALA A 89 13.24 -16.57 -15.91
CA ALA A 89 11.94 -16.47 -16.55
C ALA A 89 12.01 -15.95 -18.00
N PRO A 90 12.64 -16.66 -18.96
CA PRO A 90 12.92 -16.13 -20.29
C PRO A 90 11.69 -15.87 -21.15
N LYS A 91 10.51 -16.35 -20.78
CA LYS A 91 9.23 -16.12 -21.47
C LYS A 91 8.37 -15.05 -20.81
N LEU A 92 8.81 -14.53 -19.67
CA LEU A 92 8.03 -13.58 -18.88
C LEU A 92 7.82 -12.27 -19.65
N LYS A 93 6.57 -11.87 -19.77
CA LYS A 93 6.16 -10.64 -20.49
C LYS A 93 5.84 -9.51 -19.52
N ALA A 94 5.29 -9.86 -18.36
CA ALA A 94 4.89 -8.87 -17.37
C ALA A 94 4.99 -9.40 -15.94
N ILE A 95 5.24 -8.46 -15.01
CA ILE A 95 5.14 -8.63 -13.57
C ILE A 95 4.06 -7.67 -13.08
N MET A 96 3.07 -8.19 -12.36
CA MET A 96 2.00 -7.39 -11.76
C MET A 96 2.15 -7.41 -10.24
N SER A 97 2.34 -6.24 -9.64
CA SER A 97 2.36 -6.07 -8.20
C SER A 97 0.96 -5.72 -7.67
N CYS A 98 0.47 -6.47 -6.70
CA CYS A 98 -0.75 -6.14 -5.97
C CYS A 98 -0.56 -4.94 -5.02
N ARG A 99 0.66 -4.38 -4.94
CA ARG A 99 1.04 -3.24 -4.09
C ARG A 99 1.07 -1.93 -4.86
N GLY A 100 1.05 -0.82 -4.11
CA GLY A 100 1.36 0.49 -4.64
C GLY A 100 2.86 0.73 -4.85
N GLY A 101 3.71 0.19 -3.96
CA GLY A 101 5.16 0.23 -4.04
C GLY A 101 5.74 -0.92 -4.87
N LEU A 102 6.98 -0.78 -5.29
CA LEU A 102 7.73 -1.74 -6.12
C LEU A 102 9.05 -2.17 -5.48
N GLU A 103 9.21 -1.94 -4.17
CA GLU A 103 10.45 -2.20 -3.44
C GLU A 103 10.85 -3.68 -3.46
N ASN A 104 9.87 -4.57 -3.60
CA ASN A 104 10.07 -6.01 -3.73
C ASN A 104 10.47 -6.46 -5.16
N ILE A 105 10.45 -5.58 -6.16
CA ILE A 105 10.74 -5.93 -7.56
C ILE A 105 12.00 -5.22 -8.04
N ASP A 106 12.91 -5.94 -8.68
CA ASP A 106 14.02 -5.33 -9.43
C ASP A 106 13.52 -4.79 -10.77
N VAL A 107 13.01 -3.54 -10.72
CA VAL A 107 12.47 -2.85 -11.91
C VAL A 107 13.53 -2.63 -12.98
N GLN A 108 14.79 -2.43 -12.56
CA GLN A 108 15.90 -2.27 -13.52
C GLN A 108 16.13 -3.57 -14.30
N ALA A 109 16.23 -4.70 -13.61
CA ALA A 109 16.36 -5.99 -14.26
C ALA A 109 15.16 -6.30 -15.17
N ALA A 110 13.94 -6.00 -14.74
CA ALA A 110 12.74 -6.17 -15.58
C ALA A 110 12.84 -5.36 -16.88
N THR A 111 13.28 -4.10 -16.79
CA THR A 111 13.47 -3.23 -17.95
C THR A 111 14.53 -3.78 -18.90
N GLU A 112 15.67 -4.22 -18.40
CA GLU A 112 16.76 -4.81 -19.17
C GLU A 112 16.33 -6.08 -19.92
N HIS A 113 15.38 -6.84 -19.36
CA HIS A 113 14.81 -8.05 -19.96
C HIS A 113 13.52 -7.79 -20.77
N ASN A 114 13.13 -6.54 -20.98
CA ASN A 114 11.89 -6.15 -21.66
C ASN A 114 10.61 -6.71 -21.00
N VAL A 115 10.63 -6.88 -19.69
CA VAL A 115 9.47 -7.30 -18.90
C VAL A 115 8.73 -6.07 -18.38
N ILE A 116 7.44 -5.97 -18.66
CA ILE A 116 6.59 -4.87 -18.21
C ILE A 116 6.31 -5.03 -16.71
N VAL A 117 6.51 -3.98 -15.93
CA VAL A 117 6.12 -3.96 -14.51
C VAL A 117 4.91 -3.06 -14.33
N SER A 118 3.85 -3.62 -13.75
CA SER A 118 2.63 -2.89 -13.39
C SER A 118 2.40 -3.00 -11.89
N ASN A 119 1.96 -1.90 -11.27
CA ASN A 119 1.60 -1.85 -9.86
C ASN A 119 0.19 -1.30 -9.68
N ASN A 120 -0.31 -1.28 -8.44
CA ASN A 120 -1.63 -0.78 -8.07
C ASN A 120 -1.51 0.47 -7.18
N PRO A 121 -1.09 1.62 -7.73
CA PRO A 121 -0.91 2.84 -6.96
C PRO A 121 -2.25 3.34 -6.45
N ALA A 122 -2.23 3.93 -5.25
CA ALA A 122 -3.39 4.57 -4.64
C ALA A 122 -4.58 3.64 -4.31
N HIS A 123 -4.42 2.31 -4.35
CA HIS A 123 -5.50 1.35 -4.03
C HIS A 123 -6.14 1.58 -2.65
N ASN A 124 -5.37 2.08 -1.68
CA ASN A 124 -5.84 2.39 -0.33
C ASN A 124 -5.97 3.90 -0.05
N ALA A 125 -5.81 4.77 -1.07
CA ALA A 125 -5.72 6.21 -0.87
C ALA A 125 -6.95 6.80 -0.17
N ASN A 126 -8.15 6.30 -0.49
CA ASN A 126 -9.38 6.76 0.14
C ASN A 126 -9.41 6.41 1.64
N ALA A 127 -9.07 5.17 2.00
CA ALA A 127 -9.01 4.72 3.40
C ALA A 127 -7.96 5.52 4.20
N VAL A 128 -6.78 5.76 3.62
CA VAL A 128 -5.73 6.57 4.25
C VAL A 128 -6.19 8.02 4.42
N ALA A 129 -6.88 8.61 3.43
CA ALA A 129 -7.41 9.96 3.55
C ALA A 129 -8.48 10.04 4.66
N GLU A 130 -9.37 9.07 4.77
CA GLU A 130 -10.38 9.00 5.84
C GLU A 130 -9.76 8.87 7.22
N PHE A 131 -8.75 8.00 7.35
CA PHE A 131 -8.00 7.86 8.59
C PHE A 131 -7.30 9.16 8.98
N THR A 132 -6.71 9.87 8.00
CA THR A 132 -6.07 11.19 8.21
C THR A 132 -7.07 12.21 8.74
N ILE A 133 -8.27 12.30 8.16
CA ILE A 133 -9.34 13.19 8.65
C ILE A 133 -9.73 12.79 10.08
N GLY A 134 -9.87 11.48 10.34
CA GLY A 134 -10.18 10.96 11.66
C GLY A 134 -9.15 11.39 12.71
N LEU A 135 -7.86 11.32 12.39
CA LEU A 135 -6.77 11.76 13.29
C LEU A 135 -6.79 13.27 13.53
N ILE A 136 -7.01 14.07 12.47
CA ILE A 136 -7.14 15.55 12.61
C ILE A 136 -8.28 15.89 13.57
N LEU A 137 -9.44 15.28 13.39
CA LEU A 137 -10.59 15.51 14.27
C LEU A 137 -10.34 14.96 15.69
N ALA A 138 -9.74 13.79 15.82
CA ALA A 138 -9.42 13.20 17.11
C ALA A 138 -8.49 14.09 17.94
N GLU A 139 -7.50 14.69 17.31
CA GLU A 139 -6.58 15.60 17.97
C GLU A 139 -7.21 16.98 18.24
N THR A 140 -7.80 17.62 17.22
CA THR A 140 -8.34 18.97 17.34
C THR A 140 -9.55 19.06 18.25
N ARG A 141 -10.34 17.98 18.37
CA ARG A 141 -11.53 17.91 19.25
C ARG A 141 -11.29 17.16 20.55
N ASN A 142 -10.04 16.80 20.87
CA ASN A 142 -9.65 16.02 22.07
C ASN A 142 -10.42 14.70 22.25
N ILE A 143 -10.83 14.04 21.16
CA ILE A 143 -11.65 12.83 21.24
C ILE A 143 -10.94 11.73 22.01
N CYS A 144 -9.67 11.45 21.70
CA CYS A 144 -8.90 10.41 22.39
C CYS A 144 -8.68 10.73 23.87
N ARG A 145 -8.35 12.00 24.19
CA ARG A 145 -8.15 12.45 25.58
C ARG A 145 -9.42 12.38 26.40
N SER A 146 -10.55 12.74 25.81
CA SER A 146 -11.87 12.65 26.44
C SER A 146 -12.28 11.21 26.70
N ASN A 147 -12.10 10.33 25.71
CA ASN A 147 -12.40 8.91 25.84
C ASN A 147 -11.53 8.25 26.94
N TYR A 148 -10.23 8.58 27.00
CA TYR A 148 -9.34 8.09 28.04
C TYR A 148 -9.79 8.55 29.42
N ALA A 149 -10.12 9.84 29.60
CA ALA A 149 -10.60 10.38 30.88
C ALA A 149 -11.89 9.66 31.32
N LEU A 150 -12.87 9.51 30.43
CA LEU A 150 -14.13 8.81 30.72
C LEU A 150 -13.91 7.35 31.13
N LYS A 151 -13.02 6.63 30.46
CA LYS A 151 -12.70 5.23 30.82
C LYS A 151 -12.07 5.11 32.21
N ASN A 152 -11.42 6.18 32.70
CA ASN A 152 -10.87 6.24 34.05
C ASN A 152 -11.83 6.90 35.06
N GLY A 153 -13.12 7.05 34.73
CA GLY A 153 -14.14 7.61 35.61
C GLY A 153 -14.07 9.13 35.78
N GLU A 154 -13.30 9.83 34.94
CA GLU A 154 -13.13 11.28 35.00
C GLU A 154 -13.99 11.99 33.96
N TRP A 155 -14.86 12.90 34.39
CA TRP A 155 -15.57 13.83 33.50
C TRP A 155 -14.73 15.09 33.29
N ARG A 156 -13.78 15.03 32.31
CA ARG A 156 -12.86 16.12 32.04
C ARG A 156 -13.44 17.08 31.00
N LYS A 157 -13.59 18.35 31.37
CA LYS A 157 -14.07 19.42 30.47
C LYS A 157 -12.96 20.30 29.92
N THR A 158 -11.78 20.30 30.56
CA THR A 158 -10.66 21.18 30.21
C THR A 158 -9.43 20.39 29.86
N TYR A 159 -8.79 20.74 28.77
CA TYR A 159 -7.53 20.18 28.30
C TYR A 159 -6.50 21.29 28.11
N PRO A 160 -5.19 21.01 28.11
CA PRO A 160 -4.15 22.04 28.03
C PRO A 160 -4.28 22.94 26.81
N ASN A 161 -4.83 22.44 25.71
CA ASN A 161 -5.04 23.17 24.46
C ASN A 161 -6.44 23.76 24.30
N THR A 162 -7.35 23.60 25.28
CA THR A 162 -8.76 24.01 25.13
C THR A 162 -8.96 25.51 25.30
N ALA A 163 -8.21 26.14 26.19
CA ALA A 163 -8.46 27.53 26.57
C ALA A 163 -7.99 28.58 25.53
N THR A 164 -7.04 28.20 24.65
CA THR A 164 -6.38 29.14 23.75
C THR A 164 -6.31 28.68 22.30
N THR A 165 -6.58 27.41 21.99
CA THR A 165 -6.22 26.83 20.69
C THR A 165 -7.29 25.97 20.02
N ILE A 166 -8.37 25.57 20.69
CA ILE A 166 -9.45 24.85 20.00
C ILE A 166 -10.31 25.84 19.25
N LYS A 167 -10.00 25.95 17.98
CA LYS A 167 -10.84 26.62 17.00
C LYS A 167 -11.75 25.59 16.34
N GLU A 168 -12.85 26.07 15.80
CA GLU A 168 -13.62 25.25 14.85
C GLU A 168 -12.81 25.04 13.58
N MET A 169 -13.12 23.99 12.83
CA MET A 169 -12.36 23.69 11.61
C MET A 169 -12.40 24.84 10.61
N THR A 170 -13.48 25.59 10.56
CA THR A 170 -13.64 26.79 9.74
C THR A 170 -12.59 27.88 10.01
N ASP A 171 -12.10 27.97 11.24
CA ASP A 171 -11.09 28.94 11.68
C ASP A 171 -9.65 28.39 11.58
N MET A 172 -9.50 27.16 11.13
CA MET A 172 -8.19 26.50 11.03
C MET A 172 -7.60 26.62 9.65
N THR A 173 -6.28 26.64 9.63
CA THR A 173 -5.49 26.44 8.40
C THR A 173 -4.81 25.08 8.49
N VAL A 174 -5.05 24.22 7.51
CA VAL A 174 -4.43 22.90 7.40
C VAL A 174 -3.38 22.94 6.30
N GLY A 175 -2.13 22.61 6.66
CA GLY A 175 -1.04 22.44 5.71
C GLY A 175 -0.96 20.99 5.21
N ILE A 176 -0.88 20.81 3.90
CA ILE A 176 -0.69 19.49 3.26
C ILE A 176 0.65 19.50 2.54
N VAL A 177 1.54 18.62 2.96
CA VAL A 177 2.81 18.38 2.29
C VAL A 177 2.68 17.14 1.42
N GLY A 178 2.78 17.32 0.10
CA GLY A 178 2.49 16.30 -0.91
C GLY A 178 1.03 16.35 -1.39
N TYR A 179 0.84 16.59 -2.68
CA TYR A 179 -0.49 16.73 -3.32
C TYR A 179 -0.73 15.65 -4.39
N GLY A 180 -0.26 14.43 -4.09
CA GLY A 180 -0.54 13.23 -4.86
C GLY A 180 -1.96 12.68 -4.62
N SER A 181 -2.16 11.40 -4.83
CA SER A 181 -3.46 10.73 -4.71
C SER A 181 -4.09 10.91 -3.33
N ILE A 182 -3.32 10.76 -2.25
CA ILE A 182 -3.81 10.90 -0.87
C ILE A 182 -4.03 12.38 -0.53
N GLY A 183 -3.04 13.25 -0.78
CA GLY A 183 -3.14 14.67 -0.42
C GLY A 183 -4.33 15.37 -1.08
N ARG A 184 -4.64 15.04 -2.33
CA ARG A 184 -5.83 15.54 -3.05
C ARG A 184 -7.13 15.08 -2.39
N LEU A 185 -7.22 13.83 -1.98
CA LEU A 185 -8.40 13.30 -1.29
C LEU A 185 -8.57 13.93 0.09
N VAL A 186 -7.47 14.12 0.84
CA VAL A 186 -7.49 14.82 2.13
C VAL A 186 -7.96 16.26 1.96
N ALA A 187 -7.42 16.99 0.99
CA ALA A 187 -7.83 18.37 0.70
C ALA A 187 -9.32 18.43 0.34
N TYR A 188 -9.79 17.56 -0.54
CA TYR A 188 -11.19 17.48 -0.93
C TYR A 188 -12.10 17.23 0.28
N LYS A 189 -11.77 16.22 1.11
CA LYS A 189 -12.55 15.90 2.31
C LYS A 189 -12.52 17.04 3.34
N LEU A 190 -11.37 17.72 3.51
CA LEU A 190 -11.23 18.87 4.42
C LEU A 190 -12.00 20.10 3.95
N SER A 191 -12.17 20.30 2.64
CA SER A 191 -12.87 21.47 2.11
C SER A 191 -14.31 21.59 2.62
N VAL A 192 -14.95 20.45 2.91
CA VAL A 192 -16.32 20.39 3.46
C VAL A 192 -16.40 21.00 4.86
N PHE A 193 -15.31 20.99 5.63
CA PHE A 193 -15.24 21.62 6.95
C PHE A 193 -14.99 23.13 6.91
N GLY A 194 -14.82 23.72 5.70
CA GLY A 194 -14.62 25.14 5.52
C GLY A 194 -13.27 25.69 5.99
N CYS A 195 -12.30 24.83 6.34
CA CYS A 195 -10.98 25.25 6.75
C CYS A 195 -10.16 25.77 5.55
N ARG A 196 -9.21 26.66 5.84
CA ARG A 196 -8.22 27.10 4.84
C ARG A 196 -7.21 25.97 4.61
N ILE A 197 -6.96 25.62 3.34
CA ILE A 197 -6.00 24.58 2.96
C ILE A 197 -4.80 25.22 2.28
N LEU A 198 -3.61 24.92 2.77
CA LEU A 198 -2.35 25.28 2.15
C LEU A 198 -1.66 23.99 1.67
N VAL A 199 -1.13 24.03 0.46
CA VAL A 199 -0.49 22.85 -0.16
C VAL A 199 0.95 23.19 -0.50
N ALA A 200 1.86 22.27 -0.19
CA ALA A 200 3.25 22.29 -0.63
C ALA A 200 3.57 20.97 -1.34
N ASP A 201 3.92 21.06 -2.62
CA ASP A 201 4.32 19.90 -3.43
C ASP A 201 5.28 20.37 -4.53
N PRO A 202 6.48 19.77 -4.66
CA PRO A 202 7.48 20.21 -5.64
C PRO A 202 7.07 19.95 -7.10
N PHE A 203 6.06 19.11 -7.31
CA PHE A 203 5.55 18.76 -8.65
C PHE A 203 4.32 19.58 -9.06
N LEU A 204 3.80 20.43 -8.18
CA LEU A 204 2.75 21.40 -8.55
C LEU A 204 3.38 22.53 -9.34
N LYS A 205 2.84 22.79 -10.52
CA LYS A 205 3.11 24.04 -11.22
C LYS A 205 2.37 25.14 -10.48
N GLU A 206 3.00 26.30 -10.33
CA GLU A 206 2.33 27.50 -9.80
C GLU A 206 1.05 27.76 -10.61
N CYS A 207 -0.06 27.94 -9.91
CA CYS A 207 -1.35 28.34 -10.47
C CYS A 207 -1.50 29.86 -10.40
#